data_1390bc065423151b8d091ee96bf46b84
#
_entry.id   1390bc065423151b8d091ee96bf46b84
#
_cell.length_a   1.000
_cell.length_b   1.000
_cell.length_c   1.000
_cell.angle_alpha   90.00
_cell.angle_beta   90.00
_cell.angle_gamma   90.00
#
_symmetry.space_group_name_H-M   'P 1'
#
loop_
_entity.id
_entity.type
_entity.pdbx_description
1 polymer ?
#
loop_
_entity_poly.entity_id
_entity_poly.type
_entity_poly.pdbx_seq_one_letter_code
_entity_poly.pdbx_strand_id
1 'polypeptide(L)'
;ENFFFEFKSDDEEPKKLIKEISAFANTYGGYILLGVNDDKTIGGCKKWTEQRIHITIHDSITPIPNFDVKKFTSKGKHIFVIKIEEGATPPYITNRGDIYERVSSGSFPIKESIKLDQLYQKRKDELIRIKNIIELPSLEIDSNFPQNVFAYLDFGFFMASSDKSVLWKKYQTADLEKIAEYIRTINKNFSISRVGASYLFSVGEFMAKDQDGNSCPMNAGIHDFMEVFPDGSARGRILLNADPNSC
;
A
#
# COMPACT_ATOMS: atom_id res chain seq x y z
N GLU A 1 28.90 3.66 -2.22
CA GLU A 1 28.01 2.65 -1.62
C GLU A 1 27.82 2.92 -0.16
N ASN A 2 26.66 2.67 0.36
CA ASN A 2 26.33 2.69 1.77
C ASN A 2 25.14 1.73 2.03
N PHE A 3 24.59 1.77 3.23
CA PHE A 3 23.48 0.88 3.60
C PHE A 3 22.27 0.97 2.65
N PHE A 4 21.96 2.17 2.11
CA PHE A 4 20.78 2.45 1.28
C PHE A 4 21.06 2.57 -0.22
N PHE A 5 22.32 2.57 -0.64
CA PHE A 5 22.71 2.79 -2.04
C PHE A 5 23.68 1.75 -2.53
N GLU A 6 23.40 1.24 -3.73
CA GLU A 6 24.24 0.29 -4.43
C GLU A 6 24.50 0.75 -5.86
N PHE A 7 25.75 0.64 -6.34
CA PHE A 7 26.11 0.93 -7.73
C PHE A 7 26.30 -0.37 -8.49
N LYS A 8 25.80 -0.43 -9.72
CA LYS A 8 25.96 -1.56 -10.61
C LYS A 8 26.27 -1.08 -12.02
N SER A 9 27.30 -1.65 -12.62
CA SER A 9 27.64 -1.39 -14.01
C SER A 9 26.65 -2.02 -14.99
N ASP A 10 26.72 -1.64 -16.27
CA ASP A 10 25.89 -2.25 -17.34
C ASP A 10 26.20 -3.74 -17.58
N ASP A 11 27.41 -4.17 -17.20
CA ASP A 11 27.86 -5.57 -17.34
C ASP A 11 27.45 -6.46 -16.18
N GLU A 12 26.71 -5.95 -15.19
CA GLU A 12 26.32 -6.72 -14.04
C GLU A 12 25.41 -7.88 -14.39
N GLU A 13 25.70 -9.05 -13.82
CA GLU A 13 24.89 -10.24 -14.00
C GLU A 13 23.53 -10.10 -13.31
N PRO A 14 22.43 -10.58 -13.94
CA PRO A 14 21.10 -10.52 -13.33
C PRO A 14 21.04 -11.07 -11.89
N LYS A 15 21.76 -12.16 -11.62
CA LYS A 15 21.75 -12.78 -10.28
C LYS A 15 22.29 -11.86 -9.18
N LYS A 16 23.28 -11.00 -9.51
CA LYS A 16 23.83 -10.05 -8.52
C LYS A 16 22.88 -8.88 -8.29
N LEU A 17 22.22 -8.41 -9.35
CA LEU A 17 21.15 -7.42 -9.21
C LEU A 17 20.01 -7.95 -8.32
N ILE A 18 19.57 -9.18 -8.55
CA ILE A 18 18.49 -9.84 -7.79
C ILE A 18 18.88 -10.06 -6.32
N LYS A 19 20.13 -10.40 -6.05
CA LYS A 19 20.67 -10.49 -4.70
C LYS A 19 20.49 -9.18 -3.93
N GLU A 20 20.87 -8.04 -4.53
CA GLU A 20 20.74 -6.73 -3.90
C GLU A 20 19.26 -6.35 -3.68
N ILE A 21 18.41 -6.61 -4.66
CA ILE A 21 16.97 -6.32 -4.56
C ILE A 21 16.32 -7.15 -3.44
N SER A 22 16.62 -8.46 -3.36
CA SER A 22 16.14 -9.30 -2.27
C SER A 22 16.59 -8.78 -0.91
N ALA A 23 17.87 -8.38 -0.79
CA ALA A 23 18.41 -7.86 0.44
C ALA A 23 17.75 -6.55 0.88
N PHE A 24 17.55 -5.61 -0.04
CA PHE A 24 16.84 -4.37 0.23
C PHE A 24 15.39 -4.62 0.66
N ALA A 25 14.67 -5.48 -0.06
CA ALA A 25 13.28 -5.79 0.26
C ALA A 25 13.13 -6.49 1.63
N ASN A 26 14.08 -7.30 2.03
CA ASN A 26 14.08 -7.99 3.33
C ASN A 26 14.57 -7.10 4.50
N THR A 27 15.11 -5.91 4.20
CA THR A 27 15.67 -5.03 5.25
C THR A 27 14.89 -3.70 5.31
N TYR A 28 15.48 -2.59 4.93
CA TYR A 28 14.86 -1.26 5.05
C TYR A 28 14.61 -0.59 3.68
N GLY A 29 14.64 -1.36 2.60
CA GLY A 29 14.62 -0.80 1.27
C GLY A 29 15.92 -0.10 0.88
N GLY A 30 15.94 0.51 -0.30
CA GLY A 30 17.11 1.23 -0.79
C GLY A 30 17.04 1.53 -2.28
N TYR A 31 18.19 1.92 -2.83
CA TYR A 31 18.32 2.35 -4.22
C TYR A 31 19.48 1.63 -4.90
N ILE A 32 19.25 1.19 -6.13
CA ILE A 32 20.29 0.69 -7.00
C ILE A 32 20.44 1.64 -8.19
N LEU A 33 21.67 2.14 -8.40
CA LEU A 33 22.01 2.97 -9.54
C LEU A 33 22.70 2.07 -10.59
N LEU A 34 21.94 1.65 -11.58
CA LEU A 34 22.40 0.78 -12.64
C LEU A 34 22.96 1.59 -13.82
N GLY A 35 24.15 1.26 -14.29
CA GLY A 35 24.94 2.04 -15.25
C GLY A 35 25.95 2.97 -14.59
N VAL A 36 26.19 2.79 -13.29
CA VAL A 36 27.21 3.52 -12.51
C VAL A 36 28.25 2.50 -12.02
N ASN A 37 29.52 2.79 -12.24
CA ASN A 37 30.63 1.95 -11.80
C ASN A 37 30.97 2.20 -10.32
N ASP A 38 31.73 1.30 -9.71
CA ASP A 38 32.12 1.38 -8.28
C ASP A 38 32.95 2.65 -7.98
N ASP A 39 33.69 3.16 -8.97
CA ASP A 39 34.42 4.44 -8.88
C ASP A 39 33.52 5.67 -9.03
N LYS A 40 32.18 5.48 -9.07
CA LYS A 40 31.14 6.50 -9.26
C LYS A 40 31.14 7.16 -10.64
N THR A 41 31.88 6.64 -11.61
CA THR A 41 31.81 7.09 -12.99
C THR A 41 30.53 6.56 -13.67
N ILE A 42 29.92 7.41 -14.50
CA ILE A 42 28.73 7.01 -15.26
C ILE A 42 29.17 6.23 -16.49
N GLY A 43 29.02 4.92 -16.46
CA GLY A 43 29.22 4.03 -17.59
C GLY A 43 28.07 4.10 -18.59
N GLY A 44 26.86 4.20 -18.08
CA GLY A 44 25.59 4.15 -18.83
C GLY A 44 25.14 2.70 -19.11
N CYS A 45 23.86 2.54 -19.44
CA CYS A 45 23.24 1.27 -19.76
C CYS A 45 23.01 1.12 -21.27
N LYS A 46 23.49 0.02 -21.84
CA LYS A 46 23.22 -0.44 -23.20
C LYS A 46 22.53 -1.79 -23.19
N LYS A 47 22.89 -2.66 -22.22
CA LYS A 47 22.36 -4.02 -22.08
C LYS A 47 21.07 -4.05 -21.26
N TRP A 48 20.93 -3.13 -20.29
CA TRP A 48 19.78 -3.02 -19.47
C TRP A 48 18.76 -2.04 -20.04
N THR A 49 17.51 -2.46 -20.03
CA THR A 49 16.33 -1.64 -20.35
C THR A 49 15.36 -1.71 -19.18
N GLU A 50 14.47 -0.74 -19.07
CA GLU A 50 13.42 -0.74 -18.06
C GLU A 50 12.61 -2.04 -18.07
N GLN A 51 12.17 -2.46 -19.26
CA GLN A 51 11.44 -3.73 -19.44
C GLN A 51 12.24 -4.93 -18.95
N ARG A 52 13.54 -4.99 -19.29
CA ARG A 52 14.41 -6.09 -18.84
C ARG A 52 14.55 -6.11 -17.31
N ILE A 53 14.65 -4.95 -16.67
CA ILE A 53 14.71 -4.84 -15.20
C ILE A 53 13.42 -5.42 -14.60
N HIS A 54 12.26 -4.98 -15.09
CA HIS A 54 10.97 -5.47 -14.60
C HIS A 54 10.85 -6.99 -14.76
N ILE A 55 11.10 -7.54 -15.95
CA ILE A 55 11.03 -8.98 -16.19
C ILE A 55 11.99 -9.73 -15.25
N THR A 56 13.23 -9.24 -15.12
CA THR A 56 14.24 -9.89 -14.27
C THR A 56 13.79 -9.97 -12.80
N ILE A 57 13.16 -8.92 -12.29
CA ILE A 57 12.67 -8.90 -10.90
C ILE A 57 11.47 -9.84 -10.75
N HIS A 58 10.49 -9.74 -11.64
CA HIS A 58 9.28 -10.56 -11.59
C HIS A 58 9.57 -12.07 -11.67
N ASP A 59 10.53 -12.47 -12.51
CA ASP A 59 10.85 -13.87 -12.72
C ASP A 59 11.78 -14.46 -11.65
N SER A 60 12.37 -13.59 -10.81
CA SER A 60 13.47 -14.02 -9.96
C SER A 60 13.24 -13.82 -8.45
N ILE A 61 12.20 -13.12 -8.01
CA ILE A 61 11.93 -12.88 -6.59
C ILE A 61 10.47 -13.19 -6.26
N THR A 62 10.27 -13.92 -5.19
CA THR A 62 8.92 -14.26 -4.66
C THR A 62 8.85 -14.00 -3.16
N PRO A 63 7.83 -13.26 -2.66
CA PRO A 63 6.86 -12.48 -3.43
C PRO A 63 7.56 -11.35 -4.20
N ILE A 64 6.88 -10.76 -5.17
CA ILE A 64 7.45 -9.64 -5.93
C ILE A 64 7.56 -8.44 -4.98
N PRO A 65 8.76 -7.82 -4.83
CA PRO A 65 8.92 -6.64 -4.00
C PRO A 65 8.25 -5.42 -4.62
N ASN A 66 7.90 -4.44 -3.80
CA ASN A 66 7.49 -3.13 -4.31
C ASN A 66 8.72 -2.34 -4.77
N PHE A 67 8.73 -1.92 -6.03
CA PHE A 67 9.85 -1.19 -6.61
C PHE A 67 9.39 -0.19 -7.68
N ASP A 68 10.19 0.83 -7.91
CA ASP A 68 10.02 1.84 -8.95
C ASP A 68 11.32 1.97 -9.76
N VAL A 69 11.20 2.08 -11.08
CA VAL A 69 12.35 2.23 -11.99
C VAL A 69 12.26 3.57 -12.69
N LYS A 70 13.30 4.40 -12.55
CA LYS A 70 13.38 5.68 -13.24
C LYS A 70 14.62 5.75 -14.11
N LYS A 71 14.42 6.14 -15.36
CA LYS A 71 15.49 6.37 -16.32
C LYS A 71 15.97 7.80 -16.24
N PHE A 72 17.26 7.98 -16.11
CA PHE A 72 17.93 9.28 -16.19
C PHE A 72 18.94 9.32 -17.31
N THR A 73 19.20 10.51 -17.85
CA THR A 73 20.19 10.71 -18.87
C THR A 73 21.19 11.76 -18.39
N SER A 74 22.48 11.42 -18.38
CA SER A 74 23.56 12.30 -18.04
C SER A 74 24.67 12.19 -19.07
N LYS A 75 25.10 13.33 -19.65
CA LYS A 75 26.15 13.38 -20.70
C LYS A 75 25.93 12.37 -21.85
N GLY A 76 24.68 12.23 -22.30
CA GLY A 76 24.31 11.31 -23.37
C GLY A 76 24.27 9.82 -22.98
N LYS A 77 24.53 9.48 -21.72
CA LYS A 77 24.46 8.11 -21.20
C LYS A 77 23.19 7.91 -20.38
N HIS A 78 22.53 6.77 -20.54
CA HIS A 78 21.35 6.41 -19.77
C HIS A 78 21.74 5.59 -18.55
N ILE A 79 21.15 5.92 -17.39
CA ILE A 79 21.24 5.14 -16.17
C ILE A 79 19.83 4.85 -15.67
N PHE A 80 19.66 3.78 -14.88
CA PHE A 80 18.41 3.48 -14.20
C PHE A 80 18.61 3.58 -12.69
N VAL A 81 17.68 4.25 -12.03
CA VAL A 81 17.55 4.26 -10.57
C VAL A 81 16.41 3.35 -10.23
N ILE A 82 16.71 2.28 -9.53
CA ILE A 82 15.74 1.31 -9.04
C ILE A 82 15.56 1.59 -7.55
N LYS A 83 14.38 2.09 -7.16
CA LYS A 83 13.98 2.23 -5.76
C LYS A 83 13.33 0.93 -5.34
N ILE A 84 13.79 0.32 -4.27
CA ILE A 84 13.18 -0.84 -3.64
C ILE A 84 12.65 -0.41 -2.28
N GLU A 85 11.41 -0.69 -1.99
CA GLU A 85 10.82 -0.43 -0.69
C GLU A 85 11.06 -1.59 0.27
N GLU A 86 11.10 -1.30 1.56
CA GLU A 86 11.06 -2.34 2.58
C GLU A 86 9.80 -3.18 2.40
N GLY A 87 9.96 -4.49 2.31
CA GLY A 87 8.85 -5.38 2.02
C GLY A 87 7.93 -5.60 3.22
N ALA A 88 6.62 -5.52 2.98
CA ALA A 88 5.59 -5.76 3.98
C ALA A 88 5.41 -7.26 4.30
N THR A 89 5.71 -8.14 3.34
CA THR A 89 5.45 -9.58 3.43
C THR A 89 6.71 -10.45 3.24
N PRO A 90 7.82 -10.19 3.98
CA PRO A 90 9.02 -10.98 3.87
C PRO A 90 8.77 -12.46 4.29
N PRO A 91 9.64 -13.38 3.94
CA PRO A 91 10.89 -13.18 3.20
C PRO A 91 10.69 -13.05 1.69
N TYR A 92 11.49 -12.20 1.06
CA TYR A 92 11.62 -12.07 -0.40
C TYR A 92 12.74 -13.00 -0.88
N ILE A 93 12.33 -14.12 -1.47
CA ILE A 93 13.19 -15.27 -1.77
C ILE A 93 13.55 -15.21 -3.26
N THR A 94 14.83 -15.41 -3.58
CA THR A 94 15.26 -15.50 -4.97
C THR A 94 14.83 -16.84 -5.58
N ASN A 95 14.77 -16.92 -6.91
CA ASN A 95 14.45 -18.16 -7.64
C ASN A 95 15.43 -19.32 -7.41
N ARG A 96 16.53 -19.08 -6.70
CA ARG A 96 17.49 -20.11 -6.23
C ARG A 96 17.22 -20.57 -4.80
N GLY A 97 16.22 -20.00 -4.14
CA GLY A 97 15.88 -20.29 -2.74
C GLY A 97 16.68 -19.47 -1.72
N ASP A 98 17.54 -18.56 -2.18
CA ASP A 98 18.33 -17.73 -1.27
C ASP A 98 17.51 -16.55 -0.74
N ILE A 99 17.73 -16.21 0.52
CA ILE A 99 17.18 -15.04 1.20
C ILE A 99 18.36 -14.17 1.62
N TYR A 100 18.36 -12.90 1.22
CA TYR A 100 19.44 -11.97 1.52
C TYR A 100 18.99 -10.86 2.46
N GLU A 101 19.93 -10.37 3.29
CA GLU A 101 19.77 -9.17 4.09
C GLU A 101 20.84 -8.15 3.75
N ARG A 102 20.57 -6.88 3.99
CA ARG A 102 21.54 -5.80 3.89
C ARG A 102 22.22 -5.59 5.23
N VAL A 103 23.54 -5.69 5.25
CA VAL A 103 24.36 -5.43 6.45
C VAL A 103 25.45 -4.46 6.06
N SER A 104 25.44 -3.26 6.65
CA SER A 104 26.33 -2.17 6.26
C SER A 104 26.21 -1.84 4.76
N SER A 105 27.26 -1.99 3.98
CA SER A 105 27.27 -1.75 2.53
C SER A 105 27.22 -3.03 1.68
N GLY A 106 26.95 -4.18 2.28
CA GLY A 106 26.93 -5.46 1.59
C GLY A 106 25.62 -6.22 1.76
N SER A 107 25.35 -7.14 0.82
CA SER A 107 24.21 -8.06 0.90
C SER A 107 24.71 -9.47 1.16
N PHE A 108 24.19 -10.10 2.21
CA PHE A 108 24.62 -11.40 2.68
C PHE A 108 23.45 -12.38 2.78
N PRO A 109 23.67 -13.67 2.50
CA PRO A 109 22.62 -14.66 2.68
C PRO A 109 22.29 -14.84 4.16
N ILE A 110 21.01 -14.86 4.48
CA ILE A 110 20.54 -15.17 5.83
C ILE A 110 20.66 -16.68 6.04
N LYS A 111 21.46 -17.06 7.02
CA LYS A 111 21.68 -18.47 7.42
C LYS A 111 21.19 -18.76 8.84
N GLU A 112 20.94 -17.71 9.61
CA GLU A 112 20.54 -17.81 11.00
C GLU A 112 19.03 -18.03 11.10
N SER A 113 18.60 -19.11 11.76
CA SER A 113 17.18 -19.43 11.94
C SER A 113 16.42 -18.30 12.62
N ILE A 114 17.01 -17.65 13.62
CA ILE A 114 16.38 -16.56 14.35
C ILE A 114 16.02 -15.36 13.44
N LYS A 115 16.87 -15.05 12.46
CA LYS A 115 16.59 -13.99 11.50
C LYS A 115 15.48 -14.38 10.51
N LEU A 116 15.46 -15.64 10.10
CA LEU A 116 14.37 -16.17 9.29
C LEU A 116 13.05 -16.11 10.04
N ASP A 117 13.05 -16.52 11.30
CA ASP A 117 11.85 -16.45 12.16
C ASP A 117 11.34 -15.00 12.30
N GLN A 118 12.25 -14.03 12.44
CA GLN A 118 11.88 -12.61 12.48
C GLN A 118 11.20 -12.13 11.19
N LEU A 119 11.70 -12.55 10.02
CA LEU A 119 11.08 -12.23 8.73
C LEU A 119 9.68 -12.87 8.60
N TYR A 120 9.55 -14.15 8.98
CA TYR A 120 8.25 -14.82 8.96
C TYR A 120 7.28 -14.23 9.98
N GLN A 121 7.76 -13.81 11.15
CA GLN A 121 6.92 -13.14 12.14
C GLN A 121 6.42 -11.79 11.61
N LYS A 122 7.29 -10.98 11.00
CA LYS A 122 6.90 -9.72 10.36
C LYS A 122 5.78 -9.92 9.33
N ARG A 123 5.87 -10.96 8.50
CA ARG A 123 4.81 -11.33 7.55
C ARG A 123 3.51 -11.71 8.25
N LYS A 124 3.61 -12.50 9.32
CA LYS A 124 2.44 -12.92 10.10
C LYS A 124 1.74 -11.74 10.75
N ASP A 125 2.50 -10.81 11.32
CA ASP A 125 1.97 -9.61 11.96
C ASP A 125 1.22 -8.73 10.94
N GLU A 126 1.75 -8.61 9.72
CA GLU A 126 1.08 -7.88 8.65
C GLU A 126 -0.22 -8.56 8.21
N LEU A 127 -0.25 -9.88 8.07
CA LEU A 127 -1.46 -10.63 7.75
C LEU A 127 -2.51 -10.51 8.86
N ILE A 128 -2.10 -10.54 10.14
CA ILE A 128 -3.00 -10.31 11.27
C ILE A 128 -3.56 -8.89 11.22
N ARG A 129 -2.72 -7.90 10.93
CA ARG A 129 -3.15 -6.50 10.77
C ARG A 129 -4.22 -6.37 9.69
N ILE A 130 -3.98 -6.95 8.51
CA ILE A 130 -4.95 -6.96 7.40
C ILE A 130 -6.25 -7.63 7.83
N LYS A 131 -6.15 -8.81 8.44
CA LYS A 131 -7.31 -9.54 8.94
C LYS A 131 -8.12 -8.72 9.93
N ASN A 132 -7.44 -8.10 10.91
CA ASN A 132 -8.11 -7.28 11.92
C ASN A 132 -8.83 -6.07 11.31
N ILE A 133 -8.28 -5.45 10.25
CA ILE A 133 -8.95 -4.35 9.55
C ILE A 133 -10.20 -4.84 8.81
N ILE A 134 -10.13 -6.00 8.17
CA ILE A 134 -11.27 -6.58 7.44
C ILE A 134 -12.37 -7.04 8.42
N GLU A 135 -11.98 -7.63 9.53
CA GLU A 135 -12.89 -8.20 10.54
C GLU A 135 -13.37 -7.18 11.58
N LEU A 136 -12.93 -5.91 11.51
CA LEU A 136 -13.51 -4.86 12.35
C LEU A 136 -15.02 -4.89 12.16
N PRO A 137 -15.81 -4.90 13.25
CA PRO A 137 -17.25 -4.95 13.13
C PRO A 137 -17.70 -3.84 12.19
N SER A 138 -18.45 -4.22 11.17
CA SER A 138 -19.17 -3.26 10.36
C SER A 138 -20.07 -2.47 11.30
N LEU A 139 -20.17 -1.18 11.08
CA LEU A 139 -21.17 -0.37 11.76
C LEU A 139 -22.50 -1.13 11.67
N GLU A 140 -23.03 -1.53 12.82
CA GLU A 140 -24.28 -2.28 12.85
C GLU A 140 -25.35 -1.44 12.16
N ILE A 141 -25.93 -1.99 11.13
CA ILE A 141 -27.16 -1.44 10.58
C ILE A 141 -28.23 -1.78 11.57
N ASP A 142 -28.92 -0.77 12.07
CA ASP A 142 -29.98 -0.94 13.05
C ASP A 142 -30.96 -2.04 12.55
N SER A 143 -31.21 -3.03 13.40
CA SER A 143 -32.10 -4.16 13.14
C SER A 143 -33.55 -3.76 12.86
N ASN A 144 -33.90 -2.49 13.01
CA ASN A 144 -35.21 -1.93 12.68
C ASN A 144 -35.41 -1.55 11.21
N PHE A 145 -34.41 -1.79 10.36
CA PHE A 145 -34.61 -1.65 8.92
C PHE A 145 -35.62 -2.68 8.42
N PRO A 146 -36.60 -2.28 7.58
CA PRO A 146 -37.49 -3.26 6.96
C PRO A 146 -36.64 -4.28 6.21
N GLN A 147 -37.00 -5.54 6.36
CA GLN A 147 -36.24 -6.74 5.94
C GLN A 147 -36.07 -6.88 4.41
N ASN A 148 -35.99 -5.81 3.70
CA ASN A 148 -35.62 -5.85 2.28
C ASN A 148 -34.12 -6.15 2.21
N VAL A 149 -33.83 -7.28 1.63
CA VAL A 149 -32.47 -7.83 1.50
C VAL A 149 -31.63 -6.86 0.65
N PHE A 150 -30.85 -6.02 1.32
CA PHE A 150 -29.86 -5.21 0.66
C PHE A 150 -28.57 -6.03 0.49
N ALA A 151 -28.05 -6.04 -0.72
CA ALA A 151 -26.71 -6.57 -0.96
C ALA A 151 -25.67 -5.47 -0.68
N TYR A 152 -24.58 -5.85 -0.06
CA TYR A 152 -23.44 -4.97 0.22
C TYR A 152 -22.20 -5.45 -0.51
N LEU A 153 -21.37 -4.51 -0.93
CA LEU A 153 -20.01 -4.78 -1.35
C LEU A 153 -19.07 -4.25 -0.27
N ASP A 154 -18.44 -5.14 0.47
CA ASP A 154 -17.36 -4.78 1.39
C ASP A 154 -16.03 -4.86 0.65
N PHE A 155 -15.19 -3.85 0.82
CA PHE A 155 -13.88 -3.78 0.18
C PHE A 155 -12.82 -3.27 1.14
N GLY A 156 -11.58 -3.62 0.84
CA GLY A 156 -10.40 -3.13 1.57
C GLY A 156 -9.26 -2.79 0.62
N PHE A 157 -8.58 -1.71 0.91
CA PHE A 157 -7.34 -1.32 0.25
C PHE A 157 -6.21 -1.35 1.26
N PHE A 158 -5.09 -1.95 0.88
CA PHE A 158 -3.93 -2.08 1.74
C PHE A 158 -2.70 -1.52 1.03
N MET A 159 -1.99 -0.63 1.71
CA MET A 159 -0.71 -0.14 1.21
C MET A 159 0.33 -1.25 1.36
N ALA A 160 0.92 -1.66 0.24
CA ALA A 160 2.04 -2.61 0.23
C ALA A 160 3.36 -1.98 0.66
N SER A 161 3.42 -0.65 0.74
CA SER A 161 4.62 0.10 1.11
C SER A 161 4.81 0.17 2.61
N SER A 162 6.07 0.08 3.04
CA SER A 162 6.47 0.24 4.45
C SER A 162 6.45 1.69 4.93
N ASP A 163 6.43 2.68 4.05
CA ASP A 163 6.43 4.09 4.44
C ASP A 163 5.02 4.59 4.78
N LYS A 164 4.46 3.96 5.81
CA LYS A 164 3.11 4.20 6.32
C LYS A 164 2.93 5.57 6.97
N SER A 165 4.04 6.31 7.20
CA SER A 165 4.02 7.59 7.89
C SER A 165 3.82 8.80 6.97
N VAL A 166 3.93 8.63 5.66
CA VAL A 166 4.01 9.75 4.71
C VAL A 166 2.63 10.34 4.39
N LEU A 167 1.58 9.53 4.37
CA LEU A 167 0.26 10.00 3.95
C LEU A 167 -0.36 11.01 4.91
N TRP A 168 -0.29 10.77 6.22
CA TRP A 168 -0.89 11.67 7.22
C TRP A 168 -0.15 12.99 7.41
N LYS A 169 1.15 13.03 7.12
CA LYS A 169 1.90 14.30 7.14
C LYS A 169 1.53 15.22 5.99
N LYS A 170 0.93 14.67 4.93
CA LYS A 170 0.61 15.42 3.72
C LYS A 170 -0.79 16.04 3.74
N TYR A 171 -1.72 15.46 4.49
CA TYR A 171 -3.11 15.93 4.55
C TYR A 171 -3.43 16.42 5.96
N GLN A 172 -3.67 17.71 6.10
CA GLN A 172 -4.19 18.28 7.35
C GLN A 172 -5.71 18.16 7.40
N THR A 173 -6.28 18.15 8.60
CA THR A 173 -7.73 18.10 8.82
C THR A 173 -8.46 19.18 8.00
N ALA A 174 -7.89 20.39 7.90
CA ALA A 174 -8.43 21.49 7.12
C ALA A 174 -8.57 21.19 5.61
N ASP A 175 -7.68 20.35 5.05
CA ASP A 175 -7.77 19.97 3.64
C ASP A 175 -8.88 18.95 3.41
N LEU A 176 -9.08 18.05 4.36
CA LEU A 176 -10.19 17.09 4.33
C LEU A 176 -11.55 17.77 4.49
N GLU A 177 -11.64 18.79 5.33
CA GLU A 177 -12.86 19.59 5.49
C GLU A 177 -13.23 20.34 4.20
N LYS A 178 -12.26 20.93 3.51
CA LYS A 178 -12.49 21.55 2.19
C LYS A 178 -12.98 20.55 1.15
N ILE A 179 -12.42 19.35 1.14
CA ILE A 179 -12.88 18.26 0.28
C ILE A 179 -14.32 17.89 0.63
N ALA A 180 -14.62 17.77 1.93
CA ALA A 180 -15.98 17.49 2.39
C ALA A 180 -16.97 18.55 1.97
N GLU A 181 -16.63 19.84 2.12
CA GLU A 181 -17.46 20.94 1.65
C GLU A 181 -17.73 20.86 0.16
N TYR A 182 -16.70 20.61 -0.65
CA TYR A 182 -16.87 20.43 -2.09
C TYR A 182 -17.80 19.26 -2.41
N ILE A 183 -17.60 18.09 -1.78
CA ILE A 183 -18.46 16.92 -2.03
C ILE A 183 -19.91 17.19 -1.59
N ARG A 184 -20.14 17.91 -0.49
CA ARG A 184 -21.49 18.30 -0.05
C ARG A 184 -22.23 19.19 -1.04
N THR A 185 -21.54 19.87 -1.96
CA THR A 185 -22.21 20.57 -3.07
C THR A 185 -22.85 19.61 -4.06
N ILE A 186 -22.30 18.37 -4.15
CA ILE A 186 -22.78 17.30 -5.05
C ILE A 186 -23.75 16.38 -4.29
N ASN A 187 -23.39 16.00 -3.06
CA ASN A 187 -24.20 15.14 -2.20
C ASN A 187 -24.29 15.75 -0.79
N LYS A 188 -25.45 16.29 -0.44
CA LYS A 188 -25.67 16.98 0.84
C LYS A 188 -25.52 16.08 2.07
N ASN A 189 -25.69 14.77 1.88
CA ASN A 189 -25.63 13.78 2.94
C ASN A 189 -24.21 13.22 3.16
N PHE A 190 -23.21 13.83 2.56
CA PHE A 190 -21.81 13.43 2.75
C PHE A 190 -21.25 14.03 4.04
N SER A 191 -20.59 13.17 4.84
CA SER A 191 -19.93 13.60 6.08
C SER A 191 -18.51 13.03 6.16
N ILE A 192 -17.65 13.75 6.87
CA ILE A 192 -16.36 13.26 7.31
C ILE A 192 -16.32 13.34 8.83
N SER A 193 -15.98 12.24 9.47
CA SER A 193 -15.84 12.13 10.90
C SER A 193 -14.47 11.56 11.27
N ARG A 194 -13.92 11.99 12.39
CA ARG A 194 -12.72 11.39 12.93
C ARG A 194 -13.11 10.27 13.90
N VAL A 195 -12.62 9.06 13.64
CA VAL A 195 -12.85 7.89 14.49
C VAL A 195 -11.51 7.43 15.06
N GLY A 196 -11.18 7.86 16.27
CA GLY A 196 -9.87 7.61 16.85
C GLY A 196 -8.74 8.23 16.02
N ALA A 197 -7.90 7.40 15.44
CA ALA A 197 -6.81 7.82 14.54
C ALA A 197 -7.19 7.80 13.06
N SER A 198 -8.36 7.25 12.69
CA SER A 198 -8.84 7.14 11.32
C SER A 198 -9.79 8.27 10.93
N TYR A 199 -10.08 8.38 9.63
CA TYR A 199 -11.12 9.24 9.09
C TYR A 199 -12.19 8.39 8.43
N LEU A 200 -13.44 8.64 8.80
CA LEU A 200 -14.62 8.00 8.25
C LEU A 200 -15.31 8.97 7.29
N PHE A 201 -15.36 8.58 6.03
CA PHE A 201 -16.13 9.22 4.97
C PHE A 201 -17.42 8.44 4.83
N SER A 202 -18.57 9.12 4.94
CA SER A 202 -19.85 8.43 4.88
C SER A 202 -20.88 9.22 4.10
N VAL A 203 -21.81 8.48 3.50
CA VAL A 203 -22.98 9.04 2.80
C VAL A 203 -24.21 8.35 3.37
N GLY A 204 -25.20 9.13 3.70
CA GLY A 204 -26.53 8.67 4.09
C GLY A 204 -27.01 9.27 5.41
N GLU A 205 -28.14 9.91 5.34
CA GLU A 205 -29.06 10.09 6.47
C GLU A 205 -30.37 9.45 6.03
N PHE A 206 -30.86 8.49 6.80
CA PHE A 206 -32.26 8.10 6.68
C PHE A 206 -33.11 9.06 7.48
N MET A 207 -34.09 9.61 6.81
CA MET A 207 -35.17 10.34 7.46
C MET A 207 -36.30 9.33 7.73
N ALA A 208 -36.52 8.97 8.96
CA ALA A 208 -37.76 8.28 9.32
C ALA A 208 -38.84 9.32 9.60
N LYS A 209 -40.08 8.88 9.50
CA LYS A 209 -41.21 9.65 10.02
C LYS A 209 -41.48 9.22 11.43
N ASP A 210 -41.60 10.20 12.35
CA ASP A 210 -42.11 9.93 13.69
C ASP A 210 -43.59 9.56 13.67
N GLN A 211 -44.16 9.29 14.84
CA GLN A 211 -45.57 8.92 14.97
C GLN A 211 -46.53 10.01 14.49
N ASP A 212 -46.06 11.25 14.45
CA ASP A 212 -46.81 12.42 14.01
C ASP A 212 -46.58 12.73 12.50
N GLY A 213 -45.78 11.91 11.82
CA GLY A 213 -45.48 12.05 10.40
C GLY A 213 -44.42 13.08 10.04
N ASN A 214 -43.73 13.65 11.05
CA ASN A 214 -42.60 14.56 10.87
C ASN A 214 -41.34 13.77 10.49
N SER A 215 -40.55 14.35 9.62
CA SER A 215 -39.25 13.76 9.26
C SER A 215 -38.26 13.96 10.40
N CYS A 216 -37.87 12.86 11.04
CA CYS A 216 -36.85 12.86 12.08
C CYS A 216 -35.55 12.25 11.53
N PRO A 217 -34.39 12.84 11.80
CA PRO A 217 -33.15 12.13 11.58
C PRO A 217 -33.14 10.92 12.53
N MET A 218 -33.32 9.73 11.98
CA MET A 218 -32.97 8.54 12.73
C MET A 218 -31.46 8.47 12.80
N ASN A 219 -30.91 7.87 13.85
CA ASN A 219 -29.54 7.33 13.86
C ASN A 219 -29.51 6.19 12.84
N ALA A 220 -29.74 6.54 11.61
CA ALA A 220 -29.78 5.65 10.50
C ALA A 220 -28.35 5.24 10.21
N GLY A 221 -28.15 3.97 10.11
CA GLY A 221 -26.89 3.39 9.79
C GLY A 221 -26.27 4.06 8.55
N ILE A 222 -24.97 4.24 8.62
CA ILE A 222 -24.18 4.71 7.49
C ILE A 222 -24.26 3.63 6.41
N HIS A 223 -24.83 3.97 5.26
CA HIS A 223 -25.01 3.02 4.16
C HIS A 223 -23.71 2.76 3.43
N ASP A 224 -23.15 3.86 2.94
CA ASP A 224 -21.93 3.84 2.19
C ASP A 224 -20.87 4.55 3.01
N PHE A 225 -19.77 3.88 3.24
CA PHE A 225 -18.67 4.47 3.99
C PHE A 225 -17.32 4.01 3.47
N MET A 226 -16.33 4.82 3.71
CA MET A 226 -14.93 4.48 3.59
C MET A 226 -14.19 5.00 4.81
N GLU A 227 -13.57 4.11 5.57
CA GLU A 227 -12.69 4.46 6.68
C GLU A 227 -11.24 4.36 6.22
N VAL A 228 -10.48 5.44 6.39
CA VAL A 228 -9.07 5.55 5.99
C VAL A 228 -8.21 5.59 7.25
N PHE A 229 -7.27 4.67 7.34
CA PHE A 229 -6.36 4.51 8.48
C PHE A 229 -5.06 5.31 8.30
N PRO A 230 -4.33 5.60 9.40
CA PRO A 230 -3.09 6.37 9.36
C PRO A 230 -1.98 5.77 8.47
N ASP A 231 -2.02 4.47 8.25
CA ASP A 231 -1.08 3.75 7.38
C ASP A 231 -1.46 3.79 5.90
N GLY A 232 -2.52 4.52 5.54
CA GLY A 232 -3.04 4.60 4.18
C GLY A 232 -3.91 3.42 3.75
N SER A 233 -4.09 2.41 4.62
CA SER A 233 -5.10 1.38 4.38
C SER A 233 -6.50 2.00 4.45
N ALA A 234 -7.43 1.42 3.75
CA ALA A 234 -8.83 1.81 3.83
C ALA A 234 -9.72 0.57 3.79
N ARG A 235 -10.88 0.67 4.43
CA ARG A 235 -11.98 -0.26 4.27
C ARG A 235 -13.25 0.49 3.95
N GLY A 236 -14.17 -0.15 3.30
CA GLY A 236 -15.44 0.49 3.01
C GLY A 236 -16.54 -0.52 2.71
N ARG A 237 -17.74 0.02 2.65
CA ARG A 237 -18.94 -0.69 2.26
C ARG A 237 -19.75 0.17 1.31
N ILE A 238 -20.26 -0.43 0.28
CA ILE A 238 -21.18 0.17 -0.66
C ILE A 238 -22.46 -0.63 -0.65
N LEU A 239 -23.59 0.05 -0.47
CA LEU A 239 -24.90 -0.57 -0.59
C LEU A 239 -25.21 -0.81 -2.06
N LEU A 240 -25.48 -2.06 -2.42
CA LEU A 240 -25.95 -2.44 -3.73
C LEU A 240 -27.49 -2.46 -3.69
N ASN A 241 -28.11 -1.48 -4.33
CA ASN A 241 -29.57 -1.46 -4.43
C ASN A 241 -30.03 -2.60 -5.35
N ALA A 242 -30.76 -3.55 -4.80
CA ALA A 242 -31.29 -4.69 -5.57
C ALA A 242 -32.65 -4.38 -6.23
N ASP A 243 -33.28 -3.25 -5.89
CA ASP A 243 -34.58 -2.86 -6.46
C ASP A 243 -34.38 -1.69 -7.45
N PRO A 244 -34.51 -1.94 -8.77
CA PRO A 244 -34.44 -0.91 -9.78
C PRO A 244 -35.57 0.12 -9.70
N ASN A 245 -36.60 -0.11 -8.88
CA ASN A 245 -37.75 0.78 -8.72
C ASN A 245 -37.72 1.57 -7.39
N SER A 246 -36.70 1.38 -6.57
CA SER A 246 -36.52 2.15 -5.33
C SER A 246 -35.60 3.35 -5.57
N CYS A 247 -36.02 4.30 -6.39
CA CYS A 247 -35.48 5.65 -6.47
C CYS A 247 -36.32 6.60 -5.64
#